data_c53e989f88ab03de393398ecb77da5b8
#
_entry.id   c53e989f88ab03de393398ecb77da5b8
#
_cell.length_a   1.000
_cell.length_b   1.000
_cell.length_c   1.000
_cell.angle_alpha   90.00
_cell.angle_beta   90.00
_cell.angle_gamma   90.00
#
_symmetry.space_group_name_H-M   'P 1'
#
loop_
_entity.id
_entity.type
_entity.pdbx_description
1 polymer ?
#
loop_
_entity_poly.entity_id
_entity_poly.type
_entity_poly.pdbx_seq_one_letter_code
_entity_poly.pdbx_strand_id
1 'polypeptide(L)'
;MSIIIFVSILLLLCYITLLLYYRSAWINLPQFTLDKNYQPSTSISIIIAARNEEANIKRLLQDILSQYYPTRLMEIIVIDDHSTDKTAQIVQEFRGVRLL
;
A
#
# COMPACT_ATOMS: atom_id res chain seq x y z
N MET A 1 -23.76 -20.45 -43.28
CA MET A 1 -23.40 -21.07 -41.99
C MET A 1 -21.89 -21.24 -41.84
N SER A 2 -21.18 -21.81 -42.80
CA SER A 2 -19.72 -22.08 -42.75
C SER A 2 -18.86 -20.80 -42.58
N ILE A 3 -19.20 -19.69 -43.23
CA ILE A 3 -18.45 -18.43 -43.17
C ILE A 3 -18.52 -17.83 -41.76
N ILE A 4 -19.71 -17.87 -41.12
CA ILE A 4 -19.92 -17.35 -39.78
C ILE A 4 -19.08 -18.14 -38.77
N ILE A 5 -19.08 -19.45 -38.89
CA ILE A 5 -18.26 -20.33 -38.03
C ILE A 5 -16.78 -20.04 -38.21
N PHE A 6 -16.31 -19.89 -39.45
CA PHE A 6 -14.91 -19.56 -39.74
C PHE A 6 -14.50 -18.22 -39.11
N VAL A 7 -15.32 -17.18 -39.29
CA VAL A 7 -15.07 -15.84 -38.71
C VAL A 7 -15.05 -15.94 -37.20
N SER A 8 -15.99 -16.66 -36.57
CA SER A 8 -16.03 -16.83 -35.13
C SER A 8 -14.79 -17.50 -34.56
N ILE A 9 -14.31 -18.55 -35.25
CA ILE A 9 -13.08 -19.24 -34.85
C ILE A 9 -11.87 -18.32 -35.00
N LEU A 10 -11.77 -17.54 -36.06
CA LEU A 10 -10.69 -16.59 -36.27
C LEU A 10 -10.67 -15.52 -35.16
N LEU A 11 -11.82 -14.95 -34.82
CA LEU A 11 -11.93 -13.97 -33.73
C LEU A 11 -11.56 -14.57 -32.38
N LEU A 12 -11.97 -15.82 -32.13
CA LEU A 12 -11.59 -16.52 -30.89
C LEU A 12 -10.07 -16.73 -30.81
N LEU A 13 -9.41 -17.13 -31.90
CA LEU A 13 -7.97 -17.29 -31.95
C LEU A 13 -7.24 -15.95 -31.70
N CYS A 14 -7.69 -14.87 -32.34
CA CYS A 14 -7.15 -13.52 -32.10
C CYS A 14 -7.31 -13.11 -30.63
N TYR A 15 -8.45 -13.38 -30.04
CA TYR A 15 -8.71 -13.07 -28.63
C TYR A 15 -7.80 -13.86 -27.69
N ILE A 16 -7.65 -15.17 -27.93
CA ILE A 16 -6.76 -16.02 -27.14
C ILE A 16 -5.30 -15.51 -27.26
N THR A 17 -4.85 -15.18 -28.46
CA THR A 17 -3.50 -14.66 -28.68
C THR A 17 -3.29 -13.36 -27.92
N LEU A 18 -4.26 -12.46 -27.91
CA LEU A 18 -4.21 -11.22 -27.16
C LEU A 18 -4.12 -11.45 -25.65
N LEU A 19 -4.92 -12.38 -25.13
CA LEU A 19 -4.86 -12.74 -23.70
C LEU A 19 -3.50 -13.33 -23.30
N LEU A 20 -2.95 -14.20 -24.12
CA LEU A 20 -1.63 -14.79 -23.89
C LEU A 20 -0.53 -13.72 -23.92
N TYR A 21 -0.64 -12.76 -24.83
CA TYR A 21 0.29 -11.63 -24.90
C TYR A 21 0.25 -10.79 -23.61
N TYR A 22 -0.94 -10.39 -23.15
CA TYR A 22 -1.08 -9.62 -21.90
C TYR A 22 -0.63 -10.41 -20.68
N ARG A 23 -0.96 -11.70 -20.61
CA ARG A 23 -0.49 -12.57 -19.52
C ARG A 23 1.05 -12.63 -19.50
N SER A 24 1.68 -12.80 -20.65
CA SER A 24 3.14 -12.85 -20.75
C SER A 24 3.77 -11.51 -20.33
N ALA A 25 3.21 -10.39 -20.78
CA ALA A 25 3.67 -9.06 -20.39
C ALA A 25 3.55 -8.85 -18.87
N TRP A 26 2.45 -9.28 -18.27
CA TRP A 26 2.21 -9.17 -16.83
C TRP A 26 3.20 -9.99 -15.99
N ILE A 27 3.47 -11.24 -16.39
CA ILE A 27 4.39 -12.12 -15.67
C ILE A 27 5.84 -11.63 -15.78
N ASN A 28 6.19 -10.98 -16.90
CA ASN A 28 7.54 -10.45 -17.14
C ASN A 28 7.74 -9.02 -16.62
N LEU A 29 6.76 -8.44 -15.90
CA LEU A 29 6.97 -7.15 -15.24
C LEU A 29 8.13 -7.26 -14.25
N PRO A 30 9.12 -6.33 -14.32
CA PRO A 30 10.21 -6.32 -13.37
C PRO A 30 9.66 -6.09 -11.96
N GLN A 31 9.96 -7.00 -11.05
CA GLN A 31 9.63 -6.83 -9.65
C GLN A 31 10.67 -5.91 -8.99
N PHE A 32 10.19 -4.95 -8.23
CA PHE A 32 11.07 -4.15 -7.41
C PHE A 32 11.68 -5.04 -6.32
N THR A 33 13.00 -5.11 -6.29
CA THR A 33 13.74 -5.78 -5.22
C THR A 33 14.64 -4.74 -4.55
N LEU A 34 14.50 -4.61 -3.25
CA LEU A 34 15.38 -3.73 -2.49
C LEU A 34 16.79 -4.32 -2.47
N ASP A 35 17.81 -3.50 -2.76
CA ASP A 35 19.19 -3.88 -2.53
C ASP A 35 19.39 -4.15 -1.03
N LYS A 36 19.98 -5.30 -0.69
CA LYS A 36 20.26 -5.69 0.70
C LYS A 36 21.19 -4.70 1.41
N ASN A 37 21.99 -3.96 0.65
CA ASN A 37 22.92 -2.96 1.16
C ASN A 37 22.34 -1.54 1.12
N TYR A 38 21.05 -1.39 0.69
CA TYR A 38 20.43 -0.08 0.62
C TYR A 38 20.32 0.54 2.02
N GLN A 39 20.89 1.73 2.16
CA GLN A 39 20.78 2.53 3.37
C GLN A 39 19.80 3.69 3.11
N PRO A 40 18.66 3.73 3.81
CA PRO A 40 17.72 4.83 3.67
C PRO A 40 18.36 6.16 4.06
N SER A 41 18.21 7.16 3.18
CA SER A 41 18.72 8.52 3.39
C SER A 41 17.63 9.60 3.28
N THR A 42 16.45 9.22 2.80
CA THR A 42 15.32 10.14 2.61
C THR A 42 14.56 10.31 3.92
N SER A 43 14.28 11.55 4.31
CA SER A 43 13.36 11.81 5.42
C SER A 43 11.91 11.69 4.94
N ILE A 44 11.07 11.03 5.73
CA ILE A 44 9.65 10.85 5.44
C ILE A 44 8.80 11.32 6.61
N SER A 45 7.66 11.94 6.30
CA SER A 45 6.61 12.26 7.28
C SER A 45 5.37 11.44 6.94
N ILE A 46 4.89 10.65 7.90
CA ILE A 46 3.66 9.87 7.78
C ILE A 46 2.56 10.65 8.48
N ILE A 47 1.59 11.11 7.70
CA ILE A 47 0.46 11.89 8.21
C ILE A 47 -0.78 10.99 8.21
N ILE A 48 -1.41 10.85 9.36
CA ILE A 48 -2.56 9.98 9.58
C ILE A 48 -3.71 10.84 10.09
N ALA A 49 -4.79 10.94 9.32
CA ALA A 49 -6.04 11.51 9.80
C ALA A 49 -6.85 10.40 10.49
N ALA A 50 -7.25 10.64 11.73
CA ALA A 50 -7.99 9.67 12.53
C ALA A 50 -9.23 10.32 13.16
N ARG A 51 -10.34 9.57 13.16
CA ARG A 51 -11.55 9.93 13.88
C ARG A 51 -12.26 8.67 14.37
N ASN A 52 -12.40 8.54 15.69
CA ASN A 52 -13.06 7.40 16.34
C ASN A 52 -12.45 6.04 15.90
N GLU A 53 -11.12 5.94 15.98
CA GLU A 53 -10.33 4.76 15.58
C GLU A 53 -9.70 4.03 16.77
N GLU A 54 -10.32 4.11 17.99
CA GLU A 54 -9.76 3.49 19.19
C GLU A 54 -9.47 1.99 19.04
N ALA A 55 -10.25 1.28 18.19
CA ALA A 55 -10.06 -0.14 17.95
C ALA A 55 -8.83 -0.47 17.09
N ASN A 56 -8.41 0.46 16.21
CA ASN A 56 -7.41 0.19 15.18
C ASN A 56 -6.13 0.99 15.31
N ILE A 57 -6.20 2.21 15.87
CA ILE A 57 -5.09 3.17 15.88
C ILE A 57 -3.84 2.61 16.58
N LYS A 58 -4.01 1.88 17.66
CA LYS A 58 -2.90 1.25 18.38
C LYS A 58 -2.11 0.30 17.51
N ARG A 59 -2.82 -0.61 16.82
CA ARG A 59 -2.20 -1.60 15.93
C ARG A 59 -1.51 -0.92 14.76
N LEU A 60 -2.16 0.06 14.14
CA LEU A 60 -1.57 0.82 13.03
C LEU A 60 -0.25 1.46 13.43
N LEU A 61 -0.20 2.15 14.57
CA LEU A 61 1.03 2.80 15.05
C LEU A 61 2.12 1.78 15.38
N GLN A 62 1.77 0.64 15.98
CA GLN A 62 2.71 -0.46 16.22
C GLN A 62 3.28 -1.00 14.92
N ASP A 63 2.44 -1.23 13.91
CA ASP A 63 2.86 -1.75 12.60
C ASP A 63 3.78 -0.75 11.88
N ILE A 64 3.50 0.56 11.94
CA ILE A 64 4.37 1.60 11.37
C ILE A 64 5.72 1.66 12.10
N LEU A 65 5.71 1.66 13.42
CA LEU A 65 6.93 1.72 14.23
C LEU A 65 7.80 0.46 14.13
N SER A 66 7.21 -0.67 13.74
CA SER A 66 7.93 -1.93 13.51
C SER A 66 8.57 -2.02 12.12
N GLN A 67 8.35 -1.05 11.24
CA GLN A 67 8.94 -1.05 9.90
C GLN A 67 10.46 -0.90 9.93
N TYR A 68 11.12 -1.58 9.00
CA TYR A 68 12.57 -1.47 8.85
C TYR A 68 12.95 -0.15 8.17
N TYR A 69 12.76 0.96 8.88
CA TYR A 69 13.16 2.29 8.44
C TYR A 69 13.81 3.05 9.61
N PRO A 70 14.91 3.81 9.40
CA PRO A 70 15.55 4.53 10.48
C PRO A 70 14.61 5.54 11.13
N THR A 71 14.36 5.40 12.43
CA THR A 71 13.45 6.27 13.18
C THR A 71 13.86 7.76 13.12
N ARG A 72 15.14 8.06 12.99
CA ARG A 72 15.67 9.42 12.82
C ARG A 72 15.25 10.10 11.50
N LEU A 73 14.82 9.30 10.51
CA LEU A 73 14.36 9.75 9.20
C LEU A 73 12.83 9.65 9.03
N MET A 74 12.12 9.22 10.06
CA MET A 74 10.68 9.01 10.01
C MET A 74 9.99 9.85 11.08
N GLU A 75 9.07 10.70 10.66
CA GLU A 75 8.17 11.46 11.54
C GLU A 75 6.75 10.90 11.39
N ILE A 76 6.05 10.69 12.49
CA ILE A 76 4.66 10.23 12.49
C ILE A 76 3.80 11.32 13.11
N ILE A 77 2.81 11.80 12.38
CA ILE A 77 1.87 12.83 12.79
C ILE A 77 0.46 12.25 12.68
N VAL A 78 -0.25 12.19 13.78
CA VAL A 78 -1.67 11.85 13.82
C VAL A 78 -2.48 13.13 13.99
N ILE A 79 -3.42 13.34 13.08
CA ILE A 79 -4.37 14.46 13.16
C ILE A 79 -5.71 13.89 13.65
N ASP A 80 -6.08 14.25 14.87
CA ASP A 80 -7.35 13.82 15.45
C ASP A 80 -8.50 14.76 15.04
N ASP A 81 -9.38 14.26 14.18
CA ASP A 81 -10.55 15.01 13.74
C ASP A 81 -11.71 14.90 14.76
N HIS A 82 -11.52 15.48 15.94
CA HIS A 82 -12.54 15.55 17.00
C HIS A 82 -13.10 14.17 17.39
N SER A 83 -12.22 13.21 17.69
CA SER A 83 -12.65 11.91 18.22
C SER A 83 -13.37 12.05 19.55
N THR A 84 -14.45 11.29 19.70
CA THR A 84 -15.25 11.22 20.95
C THR A 84 -14.94 9.98 21.77
N ASP A 85 -14.09 9.09 21.27
CA ASP A 85 -13.60 7.87 21.90
C ASP A 85 -12.17 8.04 22.46
N LYS A 86 -11.47 6.94 22.73
CA LYS A 86 -10.11 6.97 23.30
C LYS A 86 -9.01 7.14 22.26
N THR A 87 -9.31 7.45 21.00
CA THR A 87 -8.32 7.55 19.93
C THR A 87 -7.16 8.47 20.32
N ALA A 88 -7.43 9.71 20.73
CA ALA A 88 -6.40 10.68 21.09
C ALA A 88 -5.55 10.22 22.28
N GLN A 89 -6.17 9.61 23.30
CA GLN A 89 -5.47 9.08 24.47
C GLN A 89 -4.49 7.96 24.08
N ILE A 90 -4.93 7.05 23.22
CA ILE A 90 -4.10 5.95 22.75
C ILE A 90 -2.89 6.47 21.96
N VAL A 91 -3.08 7.47 21.09
CA VAL A 91 -1.98 8.07 20.32
C VAL A 91 -0.93 8.70 21.26
N GLN A 92 -1.35 9.38 22.34
CA GLN A 92 -0.46 10.02 23.31
C GLN A 92 0.45 9.03 24.08
N GLU A 93 0.08 7.73 24.13
CA GLU A 93 0.92 6.70 24.73
C GLU A 93 2.16 6.38 23.90
N PHE A 94 2.17 6.74 22.62
CA PHE A 94 3.27 6.42 21.70
C PHE A 94 4.34 7.51 21.69
N ARG A 95 5.53 7.18 22.18
CA ARG A 95 6.69 8.08 22.08
C ARG A 95 7.12 8.21 20.61
N GLY A 96 7.35 9.46 20.17
CA GLY A 96 7.80 9.71 18.78
C GLY A 96 6.63 9.88 17.79
N VAL A 97 5.39 9.82 18.25
CA VAL A 97 4.20 10.16 17.47
C VAL A 97 3.69 11.53 17.94
N ARG A 98 3.49 12.45 16.99
CA ARG A 98 2.93 13.77 17.27
C ARG A 98 1.42 13.78 17.03
N LEU A 99 0.66 14.17 18.02
CA LEU A 99 -0.79 14.37 17.92
C LEU A 99 -1.09 15.85 17.68
N LEU A 100 -1.96 16.12 16.70
CA LEU A 100 -2.48 17.46 16.37
C LEU A 100 -4.00 17.45 16.41
#